data_ca247987e814ef6fbc52a4e677013c16
#
_entry.id   ca247987e814ef6fbc52a4e677013c16
#
_cell.length_a   1.000
_cell.length_b   1.000
_cell.length_c   1.000
_cell.angle_alpha   90.00
_cell.angle_beta   90.00
_cell.angle_gamma   90.00
#
_symmetry.space_group_name_H-M   'P 1'
#
loop_
_entity.id
_entity.type
_entity.pdbx_description
1 polymer ?
#
loop_
_entity_poly.entity_id
_entity_poly.type
_entity_poly.pdbx_seq_one_letter_code
_entity_poly.pdbx_strand_id
1 'polypeptide(L)'
;MNVNFNFGLDGPICFGKISENGFGWGFFESVNVDANIPSLTIANLSAKVEAALVMGYGFKFDLGGGTSVSVGVSGEAFAQVPRLAMQGSLAEVLAEVQNAAGTDDLDITSVFGLSCDVGAQVRLFNFIDAAVLWEDFFSPYVTSTKKLGDIIQDPSIILSDFDDVKFQTVPNFNGKDFLGNLRVGAGVNLFPDGALGGLISSLKVQLDVKNFGLFFRHFIDKELGALERSPWLNFSAGVEAGLMHFIYARLGYSDGFLSLGASVKLGALNFDAAIYTKELGRTPGANNQLNAAISLGLYY
;
A
#
# COMPACT_ATOMS: atom_id res chain seq x y z
N MET A 1 3.84 -24.87 17.33
CA MET A 1 2.84 -23.78 17.42
C MET A 1 3.45 -22.63 16.63
N ASN A 2 2.87 -22.26 15.51
CA ASN A 2 3.40 -21.15 14.69
C ASN A 2 2.52 -19.93 15.00
N VAL A 3 3.08 -18.92 15.64
CA VAL A 3 2.36 -17.69 15.98
C VAL A 3 2.98 -16.56 15.18
N ASN A 4 2.16 -15.95 14.31
CA ASN A 4 2.50 -14.74 13.59
C ASN A 4 1.67 -13.60 14.15
N PHE A 5 2.32 -12.53 14.52
CA PHE A 5 1.69 -11.31 14.97
C PHE A 5 2.22 -10.14 14.14
N ASN A 6 1.30 -9.35 13.62
CA ASN A 6 1.62 -8.12 12.91
C ASN A 6 0.86 -6.98 13.57
N PHE A 7 1.58 -5.91 13.87
CA PHE A 7 1.01 -4.66 14.32
C PHE A 7 1.49 -3.54 13.39
N GLY A 8 0.56 -2.79 12.83
CA GLY A 8 0.86 -1.64 11.98
C GLY A 8 0.11 -0.41 12.47
N LEU A 9 0.78 0.72 12.38
CA LEU A 9 0.19 2.05 12.51
C LEU A 9 0.49 2.77 11.20
N ASP A 10 -0.53 3.06 10.43
CA ASP A 10 -0.42 3.73 9.14
C ASP A 10 -1.40 4.91 9.10
N GLY A 11 -0.97 6.04 8.57
CA GLY A 11 -1.93 7.11 8.33
C GLY A 11 -1.32 8.43 7.91
N PRO A 12 -2.16 9.34 7.43
CA PRO A 12 -1.75 10.73 7.25
C PRO A 12 -1.65 11.42 8.61
N ILE A 13 -0.48 11.99 8.91
CA ILE A 13 -0.32 12.91 10.05
C ILE A 13 -1.02 14.23 9.73
N CYS A 14 -0.87 14.69 8.49
CA CYS A 14 -1.56 15.88 7.99
C CYS A 14 -1.72 15.81 6.47
N PHE A 15 -2.76 16.42 5.97
CA PHE A 15 -3.01 16.53 4.54
C PHE A 15 -3.79 17.81 4.22
N GLY A 16 -3.74 18.23 2.98
CA GLY A 16 -4.47 19.39 2.51
C GLY A 16 -4.82 19.30 1.03
N LYS A 17 -5.89 20.00 0.65
CA LYS A 17 -6.35 20.15 -0.73
C LYS A 17 -6.64 21.61 -0.99
N ILE A 18 -6.13 22.15 -2.11
CA ILE A 18 -6.29 23.57 -2.42
C ILE A 18 -7.51 23.84 -3.29
N SER A 19 -7.89 22.88 -4.16
CA SER A 19 -9.08 23.02 -5.01
C SER A 19 -9.64 21.66 -5.43
N GLU A 20 -10.89 21.62 -5.95
CA GLU A 20 -11.51 20.40 -6.46
C GLU A 20 -10.78 19.81 -7.66
N ASN A 21 -10.22 20.70 -8.51
CA ASN A 21 -9.30 20.34 -9.57
C ASN A 21 -7.96 20.94 -9.22
N GLY A 22 -7.03 20.17 -8.68
CA GLY A 22 -5.81 20.81 -8.40
C GLY A 22 -4.88 20.06 -7.45
N PHE A 23 -4.18 20.85 -6.67
CA PHE A 23 -3.08 20.42 -5.86
C PHE A 23 -3.56 19.80 -4.54
N GLY A 24 -3.07 18.60 -4.25
CA GLY A 24 -3.18 17.95 -2.95
C GLY A 24 -1.80 17.62 -2.40
N TRP A 25 -1.69 17.57 -1.09
CA TRP A 25 -0.47 17.15 -0.40
C TRP A 25 -0.82 16.42 0.88
N GLY A 26 0.09 15.58 1.35
CA GLY A 26 -0.06 14.90 2.63
C GLY A 26 1.27 14.41 3.15
N PHE A 27 1.40 14.38 4.47
CA PHE A 27 2.50 13.74 5.17
C PHE A 27 1.98 12.49 5.84
N PHE A 28 2.60 11.37 5.53
CA PHE A 28 2.21 10.04 5.96
C PHE A 28 3.32 9.42 6.78
N GLU A 29 2.93 8.59 7.74
CA GLU A 29 3.85 7.70 8.43
C GLU A 29 3.29 6.28 8.44
N SER A 30 4.19 5.32 8.45
CA SER A 30 3.88 3.90 8.58
C SER A 30 4.89 3.24 9.50
N VAL A 31 4.41 2.56 10.51
CA VAL A 31 5.21 1.73 11.40
C VAL A 31 4.61 0.35 11.41
N ASN A 32 5.34 -0.64 10.94
CA ASN A 32 4.90 -2.02 10.89
C ASN A 32 5.86 -2.89 11.68
N VAL A 33 5.34 -3.68 12.62
CA VAL A 33 6.09 -4.62 13.43
C VAL A 33 5.56 -6.02 13.18
N ASP A 34 6.41 -6.90 12.70
CA ASP A 34 6.11 -8.30 12.45
C ASP A 34 6.85 -9.18 13.45
N ALA A 35 6.14 -10.01 14.18
CA ALA A 35 6.70 -11.05 15.01
C ALA A 35 6.28 -12.43 14.50
N ASN A 36 7.24 -13.26 14.15
CA ASN A 36 7.04 -14.63 13.72
C ASN A 36 7.74 -15.57 14.69
N ILE A 37 6.97 -16.36 15.40
CA ILE A 37 7.45 -17.30 16.42
C ILE A 37 7.03 -18.73 16.01
N PRO A 38 7.79 -19.38 15.10
CA PRO A 38 7.50 -20.75 14.68
C PRO A 38 7.72 -21.77 15.82
N SER A 39 8.61 -21.47 16.76
CA SER A 39 8.85 -22.30 17.95
C SER A 39 9.42 -21.43 19.09
N LEU A 40 9.50 -21.99 20.30
CA LEU A 40 10.15 -21.31 21.43
C LEU A 40 11.66 -21.10 21.22
N THR A 41 12.26 -21.88 20.32
CA THR A 41 13.70 -21.82 19.98
C THR A 41 13.99 -20.93 18.78
N ILE A 42 12.96 -20.47 18.07
CA ILE A 42 13.12 -19.59 16.93
C ILE A 42 12.05 -18.51 17.03
N ALA A 43 12.50 -17.26 17.09
CA ALA A 43 11.66 -16.09 17.03
C ALA A 43 12.34 -15.07 16.07
N ASN A 44 11.52 -14.47 15.21
CA ASN A 44 11.95 -13.40 14.33
C ASN A 44 11.07 -12.19 14.64
N LEU A 45 11.70 -11.09 14.96
CA LEU A 45 11.05 -9.79 15.11
C LEU A 45 11.58 -8.87 14.01
N SER A 46 10.71 -8.22 13.29
CA SER A 46 11.11 -7.20 12.33
C SER A 46 10.22 -5.97 12.44
N ALA A 47 10.81 -4.80 12.27
CA ALA A 47 10.10 -3.54 12.21
C ALA A 47 10.46 -2.82 10.91
N LYS A 48 9.47 -2.20 10.30
CA LYS A 48 9.61 -1.27 9.18
C LYS A 48 9.05 0.07 9.62
N VAL A 49 9.80 1.13 9.36
CA VAL A 49 9.35 2.51 9.60
C VAL A 49 9.47 3.27 8.30
N GLU A 50 8.46 4.05 7.98
CA GLU A 50 8.43 4.85 6.77
C GLU A 50 7.76 6.19 7.07
N ALA A 51 8.31 7.25 6.49
CA ALA A 51 7.71 8.58 6.48
C ALA A 51 7.73 9.11 5.04
N ALA A 52 6.63 9.68 4.59
CA ALA A 52 6.50 10.14 3.21
C ALA A 52 5.77 11.48 3.13
N LEU A 53 6.30 12.36 2.31
CA LEU A 53 5.63 13.58 1.87
C LEU A 53 5.13 13.35 0.44
N VAL A 54 3.82 13.30 0.28
CA VAL A 54 3.17 13.09 -1.02
C VAL A 54 2.57 14.40 -1.49
N MET A 55 2.78 14.75 -2.75
CA MET A 55 2.16 15.88 -3.43
C MET A 55 1.63 15.42 -4.77
N GLY A 56 0.46 15.92 -5.15
CA GLY A 56 -0.14 15.56 -6.42
C GLY A 56 -0.93 16.69 -7.05
N TYR A 57 -1.04 16.62 -8.35
CA TYR A 57 -1.87 17.52 -9.13
C TYR A 57 -2.73 16.72 -10.12
N GLY A 58 -4.02 17.09 -10.17
CA GLY A 58 -4.98 16.41 -11.04
C GLY A 58 -5.86 17.39 -11.81
N PHE A 59 -6.21 17.00 -13.02
CA PHE A 59 -7.15 17.68 -13.89
C PHE A 59 -8.35 16.79 -14.15
N LYS A 60 -9.53 17.36 -14.08
CA LYS A 60 -10.78 16.70 -14.43
C LYS A 60 -11.45 17.45 -15.58
N PHE A 61 -11.81 16.73 -16.62
CA PHE A 61 -12.52 17.23 -17.78
C PHE A 61 -13.91 16.59 -17.81
N ASP A 62 -14.94 17.39 -17.61
CA ASP A 62 -16.32 16.94 -17.71
C ASP A 62 -16.79 17.02 -19.16
N LEU A 63 -17.15 15.88 -19.73
CA LEU A 63 -17.58 15.74 -21.13
C LEU A 63 -19.11 15.79 -21.29
N GLY A 64 -19.84 15.95 -20.16
CA GLY A 64 -21.29 15.92 -20.13
C GLY A 64 -21.87 14.51 -20.03
N GLY A 65 -23.19 14.41 -19.79
CA GLY A 65 -23.89 13.13 -19.69
C GLY A 65 -23.38 12.20 -18.58
N GLY A 66 -22.78 12.76 -17.52
CA GLY A 66 -22.17 11.95 -16.44
C GLY A 66 -20.84 11.32 -16.84
N THR A 67 -20.23 11.77 -17.92
CA THR A 67 -18.94 11.30 -18.40
C THR A 67 -17.84 12.30 -18.07
N SER A 68 -16.74 11.84 -17.49
CA SER A 68 -15.57 12.68 -17.22
C SER A 68 -14.27 11.90 -17.39
N VAL A 69 -13.22 12.61 -17.72
CA VAL A 69 -11.85 12.12 -17.79
C VAL A 69 -11.01 12.88 -16.76
N SER A 70 -10.25 12.17 -15.96
CA SER A 70 -9.32 12.74 -15.02
C SER A 70 -7.91 12.25 -15.32
N VAL A 71 -6.92 13.13 -15.25
CA VAL A 71 -5.50 12.79 -15.36
C VAL A 71 -4.78 13.41 -14.18
N GLY A 72 -3.75 12.75 -13.68
CA GLY A 72 -3.02 13.23 -12.53
C GLY A 72 -1.59 12.73 -12.50
N VAL A 73 -0.78 13.46 -11.77
CA VAL A 73 0.59 13.12 -11.42
C VAL A 73 0.76 13.32 -9.93
N SER A 74 1.45 12.40 -9.28
CA SER A 74 1.89 12.54 -7.89
C SER A 74 3.40 12.34 -7.79
N GLY A 75 3.98 13.01 -6.82
CA GLY A 75 5.36 12.82 -6.40
C GLY A 75 5.38 12.54 -4.91
N GLU A 76 6.26 11.65 -4.52
CA GLU A 76 6.50 11.25 -3.15
C GLU A 76 7.97 11.44 -2.82
N ALA A 77 8.26 12.06 -1.68
CA ALA A 77 9.58 12.03 -1.07
C ALA A 77 9.48 11.17 0.19
N PHE A 78 10.24 10.09 0.25
CA PHE A 78 10.14 9.14 1.34
C PHE A 78 11.48 8.90 2.05
N ALA A 79 11.37 8.60 3.34
CA ALA A 79 12.44 8.10 4.18
C ALA A 79 11.95 6.82 4.85
N GLN A 80 12.68 5.72 4.70
CA GLN A 80 12.28 4.45 5.30
C GLN A 80 13.47 3.70 5.90
N VAL A 81 13.19 2.99 6.99
CA VAL A 81 14.01 1.88 7.48
C VAL A 81 13.28 0.61 7.06
N PRO A 82 13.70 -0.05 5.96
CA PRO A 82 12.92 -1.11 5.35
C PRO A 82 12.82 -2.35 6.20
N ARG A 83 13.83 -2.58 7.06
CA ARG A 83 13.83 -3.73 7.96
C ARG A 83 14.82 -3.53 9.10
N LEU A 84 14.30 -3.45 10.31
CA LEU A 84 15.04 -3.71 11.53
C LEU A 84 14.69 -5.13 11.96
N ALA A 85 15.61 -6.09 11.92
CA ALA A 85 15.30 -7.49 12.16
C ALA A 85 16.18 -8.07 13.26
N MET A 86 15.55 -8.71 14.24
CA MET A 86 16.19 -9.52 15.28
C MET A 86 15.77 -10.97 15.09
N GLN A 87 16.72 -11.89 15.22
CA GLN A 87 16.48 -13.31 15.06
C GLN A 87 17.25 -14.08 16.13
N GLY A 88 16.55 -14.97 16.84
CA GLY A 88 17.15 -15.80 17.88
C GLY A 88 16.12 -16.71 18.53
N SER A 89 16.41 -17.27 19.69
CA SER A 89 15.40 -17.87 20.54
C SER A 89 14.46 -16.78 21.09
N LEU A 90 13.26 -17.14 21.46
CA LEU A 90 12.32 -16.17 22.05
C LEU A 90 12.92 -15.46 23.28
N ALA A 91 13.68 -16.18 24.09
CA ALA A 91 14.35 -15.61 25.26
C ALA A 91 15.46 -14.62 24.88
N GLU A 92 16.24 -14.91 23.84
CA GLU A 92 17.29 -14.01 23.33
C GLU A 92 16.69 -12.73 22.73
N VAL A 93 15.67 -12.85 21.86
CA VAL A 93 14.99 -11.69 21.28
C VAL A 93 14.35 -10.82 22.35
N LEU A 94 13.70 -11.41 23.37
CA LEU A 94 13.14 -10.65 24.49
C LEU A 94 14.22 -9.98 25.36
N ALA A 95 15.33 -10.68 25.59
CA ALA A 95 16.47 -10.11 26.33
C ALA A 95 17.12 -8.95 25.55
N GLU A 96 17.24 -9.08 24.24
CA GLU A 96 17.82 -8.04 23.37
C GLU A 96 16.91 -6.79 23.31
N VAL A 97 15.58 -6.99 23.22
CA VAL A 97 14.61 -5.88 23.33
C VAL A 97 14.63 -5.20 24.70
N GLN A 98 14.81 -5.97 25.79
CA GLN A 98 14.87 -5.42 27.15
C GLN A 98 16.20 -4.76 27.48
N ASN A 99 17.29 -5.28 26.92
CA ASN A 99 18.64 -4.76 27.12
C ASN A 99 19.01 -3.85 25.95
N ALA A 100 18.63 -2.58 26.02
CA ALA A 100 19.02 -1.58 25.02
C ALA A 100 20.55 -1.51 24.76
N ALA A 101 21.36 -2.06 25.66
CA ALA A 101 22.81 -2.13 25.54
C ALA A 101 23.33 -3.13 24.48
N GLY A 102 22.51 -4.07 24.02
CA GLY A 102 22.90 -5.03 22.96
C GLY A 102 22.58 -4.54 21.54
N THR A 103 21.87 -3.43 21.40
CA THR A 103 21.41 -2.90 20.11
C THR A 103 22.37 -1.90 19.47
N ASP A 104 23.40 -1.44 20.20
CA ASP A 104 24.33 -0.40 19.74
C ASP A 104 25.09 -0.82 18.46
N ASP A 105 25.37 -2.11 18.30
CA ASP A 105 26.07 -2.67 17.12
C ASP A 105 25.14 -3.08 15.98
N LEU A 106 23.83 -2.87 16.12
CA LEU A 106 22.86 -3.23 15.08
C LEU A 106 22.97 -2.29 13.88
N ASP A 107 23.22 -2.86 12.70
CA ASP A 107 23.25 -2.10 11.45
C ASP A 107 21.83 -1.73 10.99
N ILE A 108 21.59 -0.44 10.86
CA ILE A 108 20.35 0.13 10.35
C ILE A 108 20.60 0.67 8.95
N THR A 109 19.94 0.11 7.98
CA THR A 109 19.91 0.65 6.62
C THR A 109 18.71 1.56 6.46
N SER A 110 18.97 2.82 6.22
CA SER A 110 17.96 3.83 5.87
C SER A 110 17.94 4.04 4.37
N VAL A 111 16.76 4.22 3.81
CA VAL A 111 16.54 4.49 2.38
C VAL A 111 15.83 5.82 2.25
N PHE A 112 16.36 6.70 1.41
CA PHE A 112 15.76 7.98 1.08
C PHE A 112 15.53 8.03 -0.42
N GLY A 113 14.34 8.42 -0.82
CA GLY A 113 14.04 8.39 -2.25
C GLY A 113 12.92 9.34 -2.64
N LEU A 114 12.77 9.39 -3.94
CA LEU A 114 11.66 10.05 -4.60
C LEU A 114 10.91 9.02 -5.43
N SER A 115 9.60 9.15 -5.50
CA SER A 115 8.77 8.39 -6.42
C SER A 115 7.85 9.33 -7.19
N CYS A 116 7.51 8.98 -8.40
CA CYS A 116 6.58 9.72 -9.23
C CYS A 116 5.59 8.75 -9.87
N ASP A 117 4.30 9.04 -9.71
CA ASP A 117 3.21 8.27 -10.30
C ASP A 117 2.46 9.09 -11.32
N VAL A 118 1.95 8.43 -12.35
CA VAL A 118 1.11 9.04 -13.38
C VAL A 118 -0.15 8.21 -13.55
N GLY A 119 -1.32 8.86 -13.51
CA GLY A 119 -2.59 8.16 -13.60
C GLY A 119 -3.61 8.85 -14.48
N ALA A 120 -4.54 8.05 -14.98
CA ALA A 120 -5.74 8.51 -15.68
C ALA A 120 -6.94 7.69 -15.26
N GLN A 121 -8.09 8.35 -15.19
CA GLN A 121 -9.37 7.74 -14.90
C GLN A 121 -10.43 8.26 -15.89
N VAL A 122 -11.28 7.37 -16.33
CA VAL A 122 -12.46 7.68 -17.12
C VAL A 122 -13.69 7.24 -16.33
N ARG A 123 -14.64 8.13 -16.15
CA ARG A 123 -15.97 7.84 -15.65
C ARG A 123 -16.97 7.94 -16.78
N LEU A 124 -17.79 6.92 -16.94
CA LEU A 124 -18.84 6.87 -17.95
C LEU A 124 -20.22 6.81 -17.30
N PHE A 125 -21.09 7.74 -17.68
CA PHE A 125 -22.50 7.78 -17.27
C PHE A 125 -22.74 7.73 -15.75
N ASN A 126 -21.80 8.20 -14.94
CA ASN A 126 -21.79 8.17 -13.47
C ASN A 126 -21.78 6.76 -12.84
N PHE A 127 -21.71 5.68 -13.60
CA PHE A 127 -21.80 4.34 -13.04
C PHE A 127 -20.63 3.41 -13.41
N ILE A 128 -19.86 3.68 -14.46
CA ILE A 128 -18.67 2.90 -14.82
C ILE A 128 -17.42 3.77 -14.62
N ASP A 129 -16.46 3.25 -13.89
CA ASP A 129 -15.12 3.83 -13.74
C ASP A 129 -14.09 2.89 -14.35
N ALA A 130 -13.14 3.43 -15.09
CA ALA A 130 -11.93 2.71 -15.50
C ALA A 130 -10.72 3.59 -15.18
N ALA A 131 -9.65 3.01 -14.69
CA ALA A 131 -8.46 3.73 -14.31
C ALA A 131 -7.19 2.98 -14.70
N VAL A 132 -6.16 3.73 -14.97
CA VAL A 132 -4.80 3.26 -15.17
C VAL A 132 -3.87 4.12 -14.33
N LEU A 133 -2.95 3.47 -13.63
CA LEU A 133 -1.93 4.10 -12.81
C LEU A 133 -0.59 3.47 -13.12
N TRP A 134 0.38 4.28 -13.43
CA TRP A 134 1.78 3.87 -13.52
C TRP A 134 2.46 4.26 -12.23
N GLU A 135 2.61 3.26 -11.35
CA GLU A 135 3.24 3.41 -10.05
C GLU A 135 4.76 3.46 -10.23
N ASP A 136 5.44 4.29 -9.47
CA ASP A 136 6.90 4.44 -9.48
C ASP A 136 7.47 4.65 -10.89
N PHE A 137 6.81 5.46 -11.71
CA PHE A 137 7.28 5.77 -13.07
C PHE A 137 8.73 6.22 -13.10
N PHE A 138 9.14 6.97 -12.08
CA PHE A 138 10.51 7.41 -11.85
C PHE A 138 10.78 7.37 -10.36
N SER A 139 11.71 6.53 -9.90
CA SER A 139 11.90 6.27 -8.47
C SER A 139 13.40 6.13 -8.10
N PRO A 140 14.15 7.26 -8.07
CA PRO A 140 15.52 7.28 -7.56
C PRO A 140 15.57 7.19 -6.04
N TYR A 141 16.55 6.46 -5.51
CA TYR A 141 16.79 6.38 -4.07
C TYR A 141 18.28 6.25 -3.75
N VAL A 142 18.62 6.59 -2.52
CA VAL A 142 19.94 6.39 -1.91
C VAL A 142 19.80 5.59 -0.63
N THR A 143 20.83 4.88 -0.26
CA THR A 143 20.87 4.12 1.00
C THR A 143 22.00 4.64 1.88
N SER A 144 21.80 4.57 3.19
CA SER A 144 22.82 4.84 4.20
C SER A 144 22.73 3.76 5.27
N THR A 145 23.84 3.11 5.59
CA THR A 145 23.87 2.09 6.63
C THR A 145 24.73 2.59 7.79
N LYS A 146 24.14 2.65 8.98
CA LYS A 146 24.76 3.14 10.20
C LYS A 146 24.45 2.20 11.35
N LYS A 147 25.29 2.21 12.40
CA LYS A 147 25.00 1.52 13.65
C LYS A 147 23.94 2.25 14.46
N LEU A 148 23.05 1.51 15.10
CA LEU A 148 22.00 2.09 15.94
C LEU A 148 22.58 2.95 17.07
N GLY A 149 23.66 2.51 17.70
CA GLY A 149 24.33 3.26 18.75
C GLY A 149 24.81 4.62 18.30
N ASP A 150 25.39 4.70 17.10
CA ASP A 150 25.84 5.96 16.51
C ASP A 150 24.65 6.89 16.21
N ILE A 151 23.54 6.33 15.70
CA ILE A 151 22.31 7.10 15.43
C ILE A 151 21.69 7.67 16.70
N ILE A 152 21.71 6.90 17.80
CA ILE A 152 21.18 7.37 19.10
C ILE A 152 22.03 8.53 19.64
N GLN A 153 23.34 8.47 19.45
CA GLN A 153 24.25 9.54 19.90
C GLN A 153 24.14 10.80 19.02
N ASP A 154 24.06 10.63 17.72
CA ASP A 154 23.90 11.71 16.76
C ASP A 154 22.94 11.31 15.64
N PRO A 155 21.63 11.62 15.75
CA PRO A 155 20.64 11.30 14.73
C PRO A 155 20.94 11.89 13.35
N SER A 156 21.77 12.93 13.26
CA SER A 156 22.07 13.59 11.98
C SER A 156 22.93 12.74 11.05
N ILE A 157 23.66 11.75 11.59
CA ILE A 157 24.50 10.85 10.78
C ILE A 157 23.69 9.97 9.82
N ILE A 158 22.39 9.77 10.05
CA ILE A 158 21.47 9.08 9.13
C ILE A 158 21.46 9.75 7.76
N LEU A 159 21.68 11.07 7.71
CA LEU A 159 21.71 11.88 6.50
C LEU A 159 23.12 12.06 5.94
N SER A 160 24.08 11.23 6.33
CA SER A 160 25.47 11.28 5.87
C SER A 160 25.89 9.98 5.18
N ASP A 161 26.94 10.05 4.37
CA ASP A 161 27.58 8.89 3.70
C ASP A 161 26.58 8.04 2.93
N PHE A 162 25.87 8.66 2.02
CA PHE A 162 24.97 7.96 1.11
C PHE A 162 25.72 7.16 0.07
N ASP A 163 25.21 5.99 -0.23
CA ASP A 163 25.60 5.21 -1.40
C ASP A 163 25.27 5.94 -2.71
N ASP A 164 25.78 5.42 -3.81
CA ASP A 164 25.41 5.90 -5.14
C ASP A 164 23.88 5.85 -5.36
N VAL A 165 23.38 6.79 -6.15
CA VAL A 165 21.97 6.84 -6.51
C VAL A 165 21.58 5.58 -7.27
N LYS A 166 20.59 4.88 -6.78
CA LYS A 166 19.97 3.70 -7.38
C LYS A 166 18.58 4.07 -7.88
N PHE A 167 18.04 3.29 -8.78
CA PHE A 167 16.68 3.46 -9.28
C PHE A 167 15.89 2.19 -8.98
N GLN A 168 14.77 2.33 -8.29
CA GLN A 168 13.84 1.22 -8.09
C GLN A 168 13.14 0.90 -9.43
N THR A 169 12.74 1.95 -10.13
CA THR A 169 12.16 1.84 -11.45
C THR A 169 12.78 2.90 -12.36
N VAL A 170 13.22 2.49 -13.54
CA VAL A 170 13.63 3.39 -14.62
C VAL A 170 12.64 3.20 -15.76
N PRO A 171 12.10 4.26 -16.33
CA PRO A 171 11.23 4.15 -17.49
C PRO A 171 11.95 3.41 -18.61
N ASN A 172 11.63 2.14 -18.79
CA ASN A 172 12.19 1.33 -19.87
C ASN A 172 11.13 1.23 -20.97
N PHE A 173 11.24 2.12 -21.95
CA PHE A 173 10.34 2.14 -23.11
C PHE A 173 10.63 1.05 -24.13
N ASN A 174 11.67 0.24 -23.89
CA ASN A 174 12.05 -0.85 -24.77
C ASN A 174 11.49 -2.17 -24.24
N GLY A 175 10.42 -2.67 -24.87
CA GLY A 175 9.98 -4.05 -24.73
C GLY A 175 9.00 -4.34 -23.60
N LYS A 176 9.06 -5.55 -23.09
CA LYS A 176 8.04 -6.19 -22.26
C LYS A 176 7.95 -5.63 -20.83
N ASP A 177 9.01 -4.95 -20.36
CA ASP A 177 9.11 -4.45 -18.99
C ASP A 177 8.43 -3.07 -18.80
N PHE A 178 8.09 -2.41 -19.91
CA PHE A 178 7.40 -1.12 -19.92
C PHE A 178 6.11 -1.09 -19.08
N LEU A 179 5.39 -2.20 -19.04
CA LEU A 179 4.13 -2.33 -18.32
C LEU A 179 4.27 -2.95 -16.93
N GLY A 180 5.49 -3.13 -16.42
CA GLY A 180 5.73 -3.85 -15.15
C GLY A 180 4.97 -3.26 -13.97
N ASN A 181 5.07 -1.95 -13.76
CA ASN A 181 4.43 -1.25 -12.64
C ASN A 181 3.09 -0.62 -13.02
N LEU A 182 2.51 -1.03 -14.14
CA LEU A 182 1.19 -0.55 -14.54
C LEU A 182 0.10 -1.25 -13.74
N ARG A 183 -0.77 -0.47 -13.14
CA ARG A 183 -1.98 -0.93 -12.46
C ARG A 183 -3.19 -0.52 -13.28
N VAL A 184 -4.11 -1.44 -13.49
CA VAL A 184 -5.35 -1.21 -14.25
C VAL A 184 -6.52 -1.61 -13.39
N GLY A 185 -7.49 -0.73 -13.28
CA GLY A 185 -8.70 -0.96 -12.50
C GLY A 185 -9.96 -0.60 -13.27
N ALA A 186 -11.04 -1.30 -12.95
CA ALA A 186 -12.38 -0.98 -13.42
C ALA A 186 -13.38 -1.14 -12.29
N GLY A 187 -14.41 -0.31 -12.29
CA GLY A 187 -15.47 -0.37 -11.30
C GLY A 187 -16.83 -0.03 -11.88
N VAL A 188 -17.85 -0.56 -11.26
CA VAL A 188 -19.25 -0.27 -11.59
C VAL A 188 -19.99 0.08 -10.32
N ASN A 189 -20.70 1.21 -10.31
CA ASN A 189 -21.65 1.57 -9.28
C ASN A 189 -23.06 1.22 -9.76
N LEU A 190 -23.61 0.11 -9.30
CA LEU A 190 -24.91 -0.40 -9.77
C LEU A 190 -26.10 0.46 -9.33
N PHE A 191 -25.95 1.22 -8.24
CA PHE A 191 -27.00 2.10 -7.73
C PHE A 191 -26.42 3.49 -7.42
N PRO A 192 -26.12 4.31 -8.45
CA PRO A 192 -25.55 5.65 -8.26
C PRO A 192 -26.48 6.59 -7.49
N ASP A 193 -27.80 6.43 -7.66
CA ASP A 193 -28.85 7.24 -7.03
C ASP A 193 -29.46 6.54 -5.80
N GLY A 194 -28.89 5.40 -5.39
CA GLY A 194 -29.41 4.56 -4.31
C GLY A 194 -30.55 3.64 -4.77
N ALA A 195 -30.97 2.77 -3.88
CA ALA A 195 -32.06 1.79 -4.09
C ALA A 195 -32.86 1.55 -2.81
N LEU A 196 -34.01 0.89 -2.93
CA LEU A 196 -34.89 0.50 -1.81
C LEU A 196 -35.25 1.67 -0.88
N GLY A 197 -35.64 2.83 -1.48
CA GLY A 197 -36.05 3.99 -0.69
C GLY A 197 -34.94 4.63 0.14
N GLY A 198 -33.67 4.48 -0.29
CA GLY A 198 -32.52 5.03 0.39
C GLY A 198 -31.87 4.07 1.41
N LEU A 199 -32.40 2.87 1.59
CA LEU A 199 -31.76 1.85 2.45
C LEU A 199 -30.39 1.43 1.89
N ILE A 200 -30.29 1.23 0.58
CA ILE A 200 -29.03 1.01 -0.13
C ILE A 200 -28.64 2.34 -0.77
N SER A 201 -27.56 2.93 -0.30
CA SER A 201 -27.04 4.20 -0.83
C SER A 201 -26.11 4.02 -2.03
N SER A 202 -25.44 2.88 -2.12
CA SER A 202 -24.58 2.52 -3.26
C SER A 202 -24.27 1.04 -3.25
N LEU A 203 -24.02 0.47 -4.44
CA LEU A 203 -23.43 -0.86 -4.59
C LEU A 203 -22.34 -0.78 -5.64
N LYS A 204 -21.10 -0.92 -5.22
CA LYS A 204 -19.94 -0.83 -6.11
C LYS A 204 -19.27 -2.19 -6.23
N VAL A 205 -18.91 -2.54 -7.46
CA VAL A 205 -18.07 -3.69 -7.80
C VAL A 205 -16.80 -3.16 -8.42
N GLN A 206 -15.66 -3.61 -7.98
CA GLN A 206 -14.35 -3.16 -8.46
C GLN A 206 -13.45 -4.35 -8.78
N LEU A 207 -12.66 -4.21 -9.82
CA LEU A 207 -11.62 -5.13 -10.25
C LEU A 207 -10.35 -4.33 -10.44
N ASP A 208 -9.22 -4.91 -10.03
CA ASP A 208 -7.92 -4.27 -10.09
C ASP A 208 -6.83 -5.30 -10.36
N VAL A 209 -5.89 -4.95 -11.22
CA VAL A 209 -4.73 -5.77 -11.55
C VAL A 209 -3.47 -4.92 -11.36
N LYS A 210 -2.66 -5.30 -10.39
CA LYS A 210 -1.31 -4.76 -10.17
C LYS A 210 -0.33 -5.45 -11.12
N ASN A 211 0.76 -4.76 -11.49
CA ASN A 211 1.77 -5.29 -12.39
C ASN A 211 1.15 -5.87 -13.67
N PHE A 212 0.27 -5.09 -14.29
CA PHE A 212 -0.55 -5.53 -15.43
C PHE A 212 0.28 -6.14 -16.56
N GLY A 213 1.47 -5.62 -16.81
CA GLY A 213 2.38 -6.16 -17.81
C GLY A 213 2.80 -7.61 -17.53
N LEU A 214 3.12 -7.93 -16.27
CA LEU A 214 3.46 -9.30 -15.85
C LEU A 214 2.24 -10.21 -15.90
N PHE A 215 1.09 -9.72 -15.43
CA PHE A 215 -0.18 -10.44 -15.49
C PHE A 215 -0.54 -10.80 -16.94
N PHE A 216 -0.45 -9.82 -17.85
CA PHE A 216 -0.76 -9.99 -19.27
C PHE A 216 0.17 -10.98 -19.95
N ARG A 217 1.49 -10.91 -19.71
CA ARG A 217 2.50 -11.84 -20.26
C ARG A 217 2.24 -13.28 -19.83
N HIS A 218 1.83 -13.50 -18.57
CA HIS A 218 1.50 -14.81 -18.08
C HIS A 218 0.37 -15.48 -18.88
N PHE A 219 -0.67 -14.72 -19.24
CA PHE A 219 -1.81 -15.27 -19.96
C PHE A 219 -1.59 -15.39 -21.46
N ILE A 220 -0.85 -14.49 -22.07
CA ILE A 220 -0.65 -14.43 -23.51
C ILE A 220 0.58 -15.21 -23.97
N ASP A 221 1.72 -14.95 -23.35
CA ASP A 221 2.99 -15.56 -23.76
C ASP A 221 3.21 -16.94 -23.14
N LYS A 222 2.40 -17.33 -22.14
CA LYS A 222 2.53 -18.57 -21.36
C LYS A 222 3.93 -18.75 -20.73
N GLU A 223 4.67 -17.67 -20.53
CA GLU A 223 5.97 -17.65 -19.89
C GLU A 223 5.83 -17.86 -18.38
N LEU A 224 5.52 -19.08 -17.95
CA LEU A 224 5.33 -19.45 -16.54
C LEU A 224 6.61 -19.33 -15.70
N GLY A 225 7.78 -19.38 -16.32
CA GLY A 225 9.07 -19.40 -15.61
C GLY A 225 9.61 -18.04 -15.19
N ALA A 226 9.09 -16.95 -15.73
CA ALA A 226 9.61 -15.60 -15.47
C ALA A 226 8.98 -14.92 -14.25
N LEU A 227 7.91 -15.50 -13.68
CA LEU A 227 7.20 -14.91 -12.55
C LEU A 227 7.71 -15.48 -11.24
N GLU A 228 8.28 -14.63 -10.41
CA GLU A 228 8.65 -15.00 -9.04
C GLU A 228 7.42 -15.32 -8.18
N ARG A 229 6.24 -14.75 -8.51
CA ARG A 229 4.97 -14.92 -7.80
C ARG A 229 3.83 -15.25 -8.77
N SER A 230 2.81 -15.95 -8.27
CA SER A 230 1.60 -16.26 -9.03
C SER A 230 0.89 -14.97 -9.50
N PRO A 231 0.44 -14.91 -10.77
CA PRO A 231 -0.27 -13.73 -11.29
C PRO A 231 -1.59 -13.46 -10.56
N TRP A 232 -2.21 -14.49 -9.96
CA TRP A 232 -3.43 -14.35 -9.16
C TRP A 232 -3.23 -13.51 -7.90
N LEU A 233 -1.98 -13.36 -7.42
CA LEU A 233 -1.63 -12.47 -6.32
C LEU A 233 -1.62 -10.98 -6.74
N ASN A 234 -1.61 -10.71 -8.04
CA ASN A 234 -1.72 -9.35 -8.58
C ASN A 234 -3.16 -8.93 -8.90
N PHE A 235 -4.10 -9.88 -8.83
CA PHE A 235 -5.51 -9.63 -9.09
C PHE A 235 -6.25 -9.33 -7.78
N SER A 236 -7.07 -8.29 -7.80
CA SER A 236 -7.96 -7.93 -6.71
C SER A 236 -9.37 -7.68 -7.24
N ALA A 237 -10.35 -8.08 -6.46
CA ALA A 237 -11.77 -7.81 -6.72
C ALA A 237 -12.46 -7.40 -5.43
N GLY A 238 -13.43 -6.51 -5.50
CA GLY A 238 -14.14 -6.05 -4.33
C GLY A 238 -15.57 -5.64 -4.61
N VAL A 239 -16.39 -5.79 -3.58
CA VAL A 239 -17.77 -5.29 -3.55
C VAL A 239 -17.94 -4.42 -2.32
N GLU A 240 -18.48 -3.23 -2.49
CA GLU A 240 -18.85 -2.33 -1.41
C GLU A 240 -20.36 -2.05 -1.48
N ALA A 241 -21.07 -2.29 -0.39
CA ALA A 241 -22.46 -1.89 -0.22
C ALA A 241 -22.54 -0.75 0.79
N GLY A 242 -23.07 0.39 0.39
CA GLY A 242 -23.41 1.51 1.26
C GLY A 242 -24.84 1.36 1.77
N LEU A 243 -25.01 1.46 3.09
CA LEU A 243 -26.31 1.40 3.77
C LEU A 243 -26.59 2.73 4.46
N MET A 244 -27.77 3.31 4.21
CA MET A 244 -28.24 4.54 4.88
C MET A 244 -27.24 5.72 4.81
N HIS A 245 -26.31 5.72 3.83
CA HIS A 245 -25.27 6.73 3.60
C HIS A 245 -24.16 6.83 4.68
N PHE A 246 -24.24 6.09 5.76
CA PHE A 246 -23.27 6.15 6.85
C PHE A 246 -22.63 4.79 7.22
N ILE A 247 -23.18 3.66 6.81
CA ILE A 247 -22.60 2.33 7.01
C ILE A 247 -22.16 1.77 5.66
N TYR A 248 -20.98 1.21 5.60
CA TYR A 248 -20.45 0.54 4.42
C TYR A 248 -19.94 -0.85 4.80
N ALA A 249 -20.37 -1.85 4.06
CA ALA A 249 -19.87 -3.21 4.16
C ALA A 249 -19.06 -3.54 2.92
N ARG A 250 -17.93 -4.21 3.10
CA ARG A 250 -17.00 -4.57 2.01
C ARG A 250 -16.68 -6.04 2.05
N LEU A 251 -16.68 -6.65 0.89
CA LEU A 251 -16.15 -7.98 0.64
C LEU A 251 -15.09 -7.84 -0.45
N GLY A 252 -13.91 -8.38 -0.23
CA GLY A 252 -12.80 -8.29 -1.17
C GLY A 252 -12.10 -9.63 -1.37
N TYR A 253 -11.42 -9.74 -2.48
CA TYR A 253 -10.40 -10.73 -2.80
C TYR A 253 -9.14 -10.00 -3.18
N SER A 254 -8.04 -10.24 -2.52
CA SER A 254 -6.72 -9.67 -2.81
C SER A 254 -5.62 -10.59 -2.31
N ASP A 255 -4.48 -10.60 -2.98
CA ASP A 255 -3.33 -11.45 -2.64
C ASP A 255 -3.69 -12.94 -2.48
N GLY A 256 -4.69 -13.42 -3.23
CA GLY A 256 -5.11 -14.82 -3.21
C GLY A 256 -6.17 -15.17 -2.16
N PHE A 257 -6.64 -14.22 -1.34
CA PHE A 257 -7.55 -14.48 -0.21
C PHE A 257 -8.72 -13.51 -0.15
N LEU A 258 -9.76 -13.94 0.55
CA LEU A 258 -10.91 -13.10 0.86
C LEU A 258 -10.60 -12.15 2.01
N SER A 259 -11.21 -10.97 1.95
CA SER A 259 -11.19 -9.93 2.99
C SER A 259 -12.60 -9.43 3.28
N LEU A 260 -12.83 -9.02 4.52
CA LEU A 260 -14.07 -8.42 4.98
C LEU A 260 -13.76 -7.06 5.60
N GLY A 261 -14.60 -6.08 5.35
CA GLY A 261 -14.46 -4.76 5.94
C GLY A 261 -15.82 -4.12 6.24
N ALA A 262 -15.80 -3.22 7.19
CA ALA A 262 -16.94 -2.37 7.51
C ALA A 262 -16.46 -0.95 7.83
N SER A 263 -17.27 0.05 7.49
CA SER A 263 -17.02 1.44 7.83
C SER A 263 -18.26 2.10 8.36
N VAL A 264 -18.08 3.03 9.29
CA VAL A 264 -19.13 3.91 9.78
C VAL A 264 -18.66 5.36 9.63
N LYS A 265 -19.45 6.16 8.91
CA LYS A 265 -19.19 7.59 8.68
C LYS A 265 -20.19 8.42 9.47
N LEU A 266 -19.71 9.18 10.44
CA LEU A 266 -20.53 10.03 11.32
C LEU A 266 -20.08 11.49 11.17
N GLY A 267 -20.63 12.18 10.19
CA GLY A 267 -20.22 13.54 9.86
C GLY A 267 -18.74 13.59 9.45
N ALA A 268 -17.93 14.27 10.25
CA ALA A 268 -16.49 14.39 10.04
C ALA A 268 -15.69 13.15 10.47
N LEU A 269 -16.29 12.23 11.23
CA LEU A 269 -15.64 11.02 11.72
C LEU A 269 -15.86 9.85 10.77
N ASN A 270 -14.80 9.14 10.44
CA ASN A 270 -14.85 7.87 9.74
C ASN A 270 -14.13 6.80 10.56
N PHE A 271 -14.82 5.71 10.83
CA PHE A 271 -14.29 4.53 11.50
C PHE A 271 -14.31 3.36 10.52
N ASP A 272 -13.15 2.75 10.28
CA ASP A 272 -13.01 1.60 9.41
C ASP A 272 -12.46 0.42 10.19
N ALA A 273 -12.96 -0.78 9.90
CA ALA A 273 -12.44 -2.04 10.40
C ALA A 273 -12.36 -3.04 9.25
N ALA A 274 -11.29 -3.82 9.20
CA ALA A 274 -11.10 -4.85 8.19
C ALA A 274 -10.39 -6.06 8.76
N ILE A 275 -10.73 -7.24 8.24
CA ILE A 275 -10.02 -8.50 8.44
C ILE A 275 -9.64 -9.02 7.05
N TYR A 276 -8.37 -9.30 6.86
CA TYR A 276 -7.85 -9.77 5.58
C TYR A 276 -6.68 -10.71 5.75
N THR A 277 -6.46 -11.55 4.76
CA THR A 277 -5.31 -12.44 4.71
C THR A 277 -4.33 -11.93 3.65
N LYS A 278 -3.05 -11.94 3.97
CA LYS A 278 -1.96 -11.58 3.05
C LYS A 278 -1.13 -12.81 2.74
N GLU A 279 -0.77 -13.00 1.47
CA GLU A 279 0.15 -14.05 1.06
C GLU A 279 1.60 -13.54 1.10
N LEU A 280 2.42 -14.17 1.89
CA LEU A 280 3.86 -13.89 1.98
C LEU A 280 4.68 -14.84 1.08
N GLY A 281 4.04 -15.90 0.56
CA GLY A 281 4.64 -16.87 -0.33
C GLY A 281 4.56 -16.46 -1.82
N ARG A 282 4.99 -17.38 -2.69
CA ARG A 282 4.97 -17.21 -4.15
C ARG A 282 3.66 -17.65 -4.80
N THR A 283 2.91 -18.50 -4.13
CA THR A 283 1.63 -19.03 -4.61
C THR A 283 0.56 -18.88 -3.53
N PRO A 284 -0.71 -18.69 -3.89
CA PRO A 284 -1.79 -18.59 -2.92
C PRO A 284 -1.83 -19.80 -1.98
N GLY A 285 -1.85 -19.56 -0.68
CA GLY A 285 -1.89 -20.58 0.36
C GLY A 285 -0.53 -21.14 0.81
N ALA A 286 0.58 -20.68 0.24
CA ALA A 286 1.91 -21.18 0.61
C ALA A 286 2.39 -20.67 1.98
N ASN A 287 2.14 -19.39 2.28
CA ASN A 287 2.51 -18.76 3.55
C ASN A 287 1.56 -17.59 3.83
N ASN A 288 0.40 -17.88 4.37
CA ASN A 288 -0.64 -16.90 4.63
C ASN A 288 -0.56 -16.30 6.04
N GLN A 289 -0.85 -15.02 6.13
CA GLN A 289 -0.94 -14.28 7.39
C GLN A 289 -2.32 -13.62 7.51
N LEU A 290 -3.03 -13.89 8.59
CA LEU A 290 -4.29 -13.23 8.91
C LEU A 290 -3.99 -11.90 9.60
N ASN A 291 -4.60 -10.84 9.11
CA ASN A 291 -4.45 -9.48 9.60
C ASN A 291 -5.80 -8.89 9.97
N ALA A 292 -5.79 -7.98 10.93
CA ALA A 292 -6.91 -7.10 11.23
C ALA A 292 -6.41 -5.64 11.22
N ALA A 293 -7.19 -4.75 10.66
CA ALA A 293 -6.89 -3.33 10.62
C ALA A 293 -8.08 -2.53 11.16
N ILE A 294 -7.76 -1.50 11.93
CA ILE A 294 -8.73 -0.51 12.41
C ILE A 294 -8.17 0.86 12.09
N SER A 295 -9.00 1.72 11.52
CA SER A 295 -8.64 3.10 11.18
C SER A 295 -9.67 4.07 11.71
N LEU A 296 -9.21 5.21 12.20
CA LEU A 296 -10.02 6.33 12.60
C LEU A 296 -9.57 7.56 11.82
N GLY A 297 -10.47 8.14 11.03
CA GLY A 297 -10.21 9.33 10.23
C GLY A 297 -11.09 10.50 10.65
N LEU A 298 -10.52 11.70 10.55
CA LEU A 298 -11.24 12.98 10.68
C LEU A 298 -11.19 13.68 9.32
N TYR A 299 -12.35 13.99 8.76
CA TYR A 299 -12.49 14.70 7.49
C TYR A 299 -13.17 16.05 7.75
N TYR A 300 -12.56 17.12 7.28
CA TYR A 300 -13.06 18.49 7.38
C TYR A 300 -13.57 18.97 6.04
#